data_e2218d3beeac768bf9831b7c954a3099
#
_entry.id   e2218d3beeac768bf9831b7c954a3099
#
_cell.length_a   1.000
_cell.length_b   1.000
_cell.length_c   1.000
_cell.angle_alpha   90.00
_cell.angle_beta   90.00
_cell.angle_gamma   90.00
#
_symmetry.space_group_name_H-M   'P 1'
#
loop_
_entity.id
_entity.type
_entity.pdbx_description
1 polymer ?
#
loop_
_entity_poly.entity_id
_entity_poly.type
_entity_poly.pdbx_seq_one_letter_code
_entity_poly.pdbx_strand_id
1 'polypeptide(L)'
;MPTQLDPVEARALGALVEKSLTTPDQYPLTFNALLNACNQKTSRDPVMTLDPDALGRAVQSLIGTDLAVRLTIPGPRVPKFSP
;
A
#
# COMPACT_ATOMS: atom_id res chain seq x y z
N MET A 1 -23.12 -2.42 -3.91
CA MET A 1 -22.34 -2.31 -5.14
C MET A 1 -20.89 -2.62 -4.89
N PRO A 2 -20.28 -3.47 -5.70
CA PRO A 2 -18.87 -3.74 -5.52
C PRO A 2 -18.04 -2.49 -5.80
N THR A 3 -17.06 -2.26 -4.97
CA THR A 3 -16.13 -1.16 -5.16
C THR A 3 -15.15 -1.56 -6.27
N GLN A 4 -15.04 -0.73 -7.29
CA GLN A 4 -14.05 -0.92 -8.32
C GLN A 4 -12.80 -0.13 -7.99
N LEU A 5 -11.67 -0.81 -7.94
CA LEU A 5 -10.39 -0.19 -7.69
C LEU A 5 -9.74 0.15 -9.02
N ASP A 6 -9.13 1.34 -9.11
CA ASP A 6 -8.29 1.62 -10.27
C ASP A 6 -6.99 0.81 -10.19
N PRO A 7 -6.18 0.76 -11.26
CA PRO A 7 -4.96 -0.05 -11.25
C PRO A 7 -3.97 0.32 -10.16
N VAL A 8 -3.89 1.59 -9.78
CA VAL A 8 -2.97 2.03 -8.72
C VAL A 8 -3.48 1.57 -7.36
N GLU A 9 -4.76 1.72 -7.10
CA GLU A 9 -5.38 1.25 -5.86
C GLU A 9 -5.24 -0.26 -5.73
N ALA A 10 -5.49 -1.00 -6.80
CA ALA A 10 -5.37 -2.45 -6.80
C ALA A 10 -3.93 -2.89 -6.51
N ARG A 11 -2.95 -2.21 -7.10
CA ARG A 11 -1.55 -2.50 -6.84
C ARG A 11 -1.20 -2.23 -5.38
N ALA A 12 -1.65 -1.10 -4.83
CA ALA A 12 -1.35 -0.73 -3.45
C ALA A 12 -1.96 -1.74 -2.47
N LEU A 13 -3.22 -2.09 -2.65
CA LEU A 13 -3.88 -3.05 -1.77
C LEU A 13 -3.24 -4.44 -1.90
N GLY A 14 -2.95 -4.87 -3.12
CA GLY A 14 -2.29 -6.15 -3.36
C GLY A 14 -0.92 -6.23 -2.71
N ALA A 15 -0.15 -5.15 -2.76
CA ALA A 15 1.17 -5.09 -2.12
C ALA A 15 1.04 -5.17 -0.60
N LEU A 16 0.06 -4.49 -0.02
CA LEU A 16 -0.19 -4.57 1.42
C LEU A 16 -0.52 -6.00 1.84
N VAL A 17 -1.41 -6.67 1.10
CA VAL A 17 -1.78 -8.05 1.41
C VAL A 17 -0.58 -8.97 1.25
N GLU A 18 0.15 -8.85 0.14
CA GLU A 18 1.31 -9.71 -0.11
C GLU A 18 2.34 -9.59 1.01
N LYS A 19 2.68 -8.37 1.41
CA LYS A 19 3.72 -8.18 2.41
C LYS A 19 3.27 -8.61 3.81
N SER A 20 1.99 -8.57 4.09
CA SER A 20 1.48 -9.11 5.35
C SER A 20 1.70 -10.62 5.45
N LEU A 21 1.75 -11.30 4.32
CA LEU A 21 1.95 -12.75 4.27
C LEU A 21 3.41 -13.15 4.11
N THR A 22 4.20 -12.38 3.33
CA THR A 22 5.56 -12.77 2.96
C THR A 22 6.63 -12.14 3.86
N THR A 23 6.37 -10.95 4.41
CA THR A 23 7.34 -10.26 5.26
C THR A 23 6.67 -9.71 6.51
N PRO A 24 6.11 -10.59 7.37
CA PRO A 24 5.35 -10.12 8.54
C PRO A 24 6.20 -9.29 9.52
N ASP A 25 7.51 -9.51 9.57
CA ASP A 25 8.39 -8.76 10.46
C ASP A 25 8.54 -7.30 10.04
N GLN A 26 8.25 -6.99 8.78
CA GLN A 26 8.32 -5.64 8.23
C GLN A 26 6.96 -4.99 8.10
N TYR A 27 5.95 -5.65 8.56
CA TYR A 27 4.57 -5.22 8.47
C TYR A 27 4.10 -4.65 9.81
N PRO A 28 3.32 -3.57 9.85
CA PRO A 28 2.75 -2.81 8.73
C PRO A 28 3.80 -1.95 8.01
N LEU A 29 3.50 -1.57 6.77
CA LEU A 29 4.48 -0.92 5.91
C LEU A 29 4.48 0.59 6.07
N THR A 30 5.69 1.19 6.06
CA THR A 30 5.82 2.64 5.85
C THR A 30 5.42 2.97 4.42
N PHE A 31 5.18 4.27 4.15
CA PHE A 31 4.84 4.71 2.80
C PHE A 31 5.96 4.36 1.81
N ASN A 32 7.23 4.60 2.20
CA ASN A 32 8.35 4.27 1.31
C ASN A 32 8.44 2.78 1.03
N ALA A 33 8.23 1.94 2.05
CA ALA A 33 8.23 0.49 1.84
C ALA A 33 7.10 0.06 0.92
N LEU A 34 5.92 0.68 1.07
CA LEU A 34 4.78 0.39 0.19
C LEU A 34 5.08 0.82 -1.24
N LEU A 35 5.66 2.01 -1.42
CA LEU A 35 6.02 2.50 -2.74
C LEU A 35 7.00 1.54 -3.43
N ASN A 36 8.02 1.10 -2.70
CA ASN A 36 8.98 0.13 -3.23
C ASN A 36 8.31 -1.19 -3.59
N ALA A 37 7.38 -1.66 -2.76
CA ALA A 37 6.65 -2.90 -3.02
C ALA A 37 5.78 -2.78 -4.28
N CYS A 38 5.12 -1.64 -4.48
CA CYS A 38 4.31 -1.41 -5.67
C CYS A 38 5.15 -1.37 -6.94
N ASN A 39 6.37 -0.82 -6.86
CA ASN A 39 7.25 -0.64 -8.00
C ASN A 39 8.24 -1.80 -8.19
N GLN A 40 8.06 -2.86 -7.42
CA GLN A 40 8.89 -4.05 -7.52
C GLN A 40 8.85 -4.61 -8.95
N LYS A 41 10.00 -5.06 -9.45
CA LYS A 41 10.12 -5.53 -10.84
C LYS A 41 9.94 -7.03 -10.98
N THR A 42 9.83 -7.74 -9.87
CA THR A 42 9.58 -9.18 -9.86
C THR A 42 8.24 -9.45 -9.21
N SER A 43 7.59 -10.52 -9.64
CA SER A 43 6.29 -10.94 -9.10
C SER A 43 5.21 -9.87 -9.23
N ARG A 44 5.29 -9.05 -10.28
CA ARG A 44 4.31 -8.01 -10.60
C ARG A 44 3.88 -8.12 -12.04
N ASP A 45 2.59 -8.04 -12.29
CA ASP A 45 2.03 -8.07 -13.63
C ASP A 45 0.85 -7.10 -13.69
N PRO A 46 1.00 -5.98 -14.37
CA PRO A 46 2.22 -5.47 -15.00
C PRO A 46 3.20 -4.87 -14.00
N VAL A 47 4.46 -4.71 -14.39
CA VAL A 47 5.42 -3.93 -13.63
C VAL A 47 5.02 -2.46 -13.75
N MET A 48 4.96 -1.77 -12.63
CA MET A 48 4.57 -0.35 -12.61
C MET A 48 5.66 0.50 -12.00
N THR A 49 5.69 1.76 -12.40
CA THR A 49 6.54 2.77 -11.76
C THR A 49 5.63 3.90 -11.32
N LEU A 50 5.21 3.85 -10.07
CA LEU A 50 4.30 4.84 -9.50
C LEU A 50 5.11 5.96 -8.86
N ASP A 51 4.66 7.21 -9.05
CA ASP A 51 5.24 8.31 -8.28
C ASP A 51 4.56 8.38 -6.91
N PRO A 52 5.21 9.06 -5.93
CA PRO A 52 4.67 9.15 -4.58
C PRO A 52 3.28 9.79 -4.53
N ASP A 53 3.00 10.77 -5.40
CA ASP A 53 1.70 11.44 -5.38
C ASP A 53 0.58 10.51 -5.82
N ALA A 54 0.83 9.71 -6.86
CA ALA A 54 -0.16 8.75 -7.33
C ALA A 54 -0.46 7.70 -6.26
N LEU A 55 0.58 7.19 -5.61
CA LEU A 55 0.39 6.22 -4.53
C LEU A 55 -0.32 6.86 -3.34
N GLY A 56 0.03 8.10 -3.00
CA GLY A 56 -0.62 8.81 -1.90
C GLY A 56 -2.12 8.94 -2.10
N ARG A 57 -2.54 9.30 -3.31
CA ARG A 57 -3.97 9.40 -3.64
C ARG A 57 -4.66 8.04 -3.53
N ALA A 58 -4.00 6.99 -4.02
CA ALA A 58 -4.56 5.64 -3.97
C ALA A 58 -4.73 5.17 -2.52
N VAL A 59 -3.73 5.41 -1.67
CA VAL A 59 -3.79 5.03 -0.26
C VAL A 59 -4.92 5.78 0.45
N GLN A 60 -5.07 7.08 0.20
CA GLN A 60 -6.16 7.86 0.79
C GLN A 60 -7.53 7.31 0.37
N SER A 61 -7.66 6.93 -0.90
CA SER A 61 -8.89 6.33 -1.39
C SER A 61 -9.18 4.99 -0.71
N LEU A 62 -8.17 4.15 -0.54
CA LEU A 62 -8.33 2.86 0.13
C LEU A 62 -8.72 3.04 1.60
N ILE A 63 -8.15 4.02 2.28
CA ILE A 63 -8.52 4.34 3.66
C ILE A 63 -9.97 4.82 3.71
N GLY A 64 -10.36 5.67 2.77
CA GLY A 64 -11.72 6.20 2.72
C GLY A 64 -12.78 5.13 2.48
N THR A 65 -12.41 4.00 1.86
CA THR A 65 -13.33 2.88 1.60
C THR A 65 -13.12 1.72 2.57
N ASP A 66 -12.36 1.92 3.64
CA ASP A 66 -12.08 0.91 4.68
C ASP A 66 -11.34 -0.33 4.16
N LEU A 67 -10.64 -0.21 3.04
CA LEU A 67 -9.83 -1.30 2.49
C LEU A 67 -8.39 -1.24 2.98
N ALA A 68 -7.99 -0.12 3.58
CA ALA A 68 -6.68 0.02 4.20
C ALA A 68 -6.81 0.86 5.45
N VAL A 69 -5.84 0.72 6.34
CA VAL A 69 -5.80 1.43 7.62
C VAL A 69 -4.46 2.14 7.75
N ARG A 70 -4.49 3.36 8.25
CA ARG A 70 -3.29 4.09 8.61
C ARG A 70 -3.06 3.93 10.11
N LEU A 71 -1.89 3.41 10.46
CA LEU A 71 -1.51 3.19 11.85
C LEU A 71 -0.52 4.26 12.28
N THR A 72 -0.84 4.95 13.38
CA THR A 72 0.02 5.98 13.95
C THR A 72 0.41 5.53 15.35
N ILE A 73 1.72 5.38 15.56
CA ILE A 73 2.26 4.97 16.86
C ILE A 73 2.74 6.24 17.57
N PRO A 74 2.47 6.41 18.88
CA PRO A 74 2.94 7.59 19.61
C PRO A 74 4.45 7.76 19.54
N GLY A 75 4.89 9.03 19.46
CA GLY A 75 6.29 9.38 19.36
C GLY A 75 6.68 9.85 17.97
N PRO A 76 7.98 10.08 17.68
CA PRO A 76 8.44 10.54 16.37
C PRO A 76 8.38 9.39 15.37
N ARG A 77 7.23 9.10 14.86
CA ARG A 77 7.00 7.93 14.03
C ARG A 77 6.49 8.30 12.66
N VAL A 78 6.94 7.53 11.68
CA VAL A 78 6.40 7.56 10.33
C VAL A 78 5.10 6.76 10.35
N PRO A 79 4.02 7.26 9.74
CA PRO A 79 2.79 6.47 9.63
C PRO A 79 3.03 5.17 8.87
N LYS A 80 2.34 4.11 9.28
CA LYS A 80 2.41 2.80 8.64
C LYS A 80 1.02 2.40 8.15
N PHE A 81 0.99 1.51 7.19
CA PHE A 81 -0.24 1.13 6.50
C PHE A 81 -0.46 -0.38 6.53
N SER A 82 -1.72 -0.77 6.57
CA SER A 82 -2.16 -2.15 6.67
C SER A 82 -3.44 -2.31 5.84
N PRO A 83 -3.72 -3.50 5.27
CA PRO A 83 -4.99 -3.74 4.60
C PRO A 83 -6.16 -3.79 5.56
#